data_a162ddb8745863693edef70e874120fd
#
_entry.id   a162ddb8745863693edef70e874120fd
#
_cell.length_a   1.000
_cell.length_b   1.000
_cell.length_c   1.000
_cell.angle_alpha   90.00
_cell.angle_beta   90.00
_cell.angle_gamma   90.00
#
_symmetry.space_group_name_H-M   'P 1'
#
loop_
_entity.id
_entity.type
_entity.pdbx_description
1 polymer ?
#
loop_
_entity_poly.entity_id
_entity_poly.type
_entity_poly.pdbx_seq_one_letter_code
_entity_poly.pdbx_strand_id
1 'polypeptide(L)'
;MPITLRRSLLASAGLAVATLLFVAGPSAAEDAAQPAAAPQAQAEQAPAAEAAKPTPPPDTVLAHVNGKPITQADLELAETDLDPQFAKLSPEQRRAAALSALIEIHVMADKAVADGLDKDPEFQRRMELLHARALHSALVDKEVSGSITDADLKKRYDEEMAKQPPVNEVHARHILVKTKEEAEAIIKELDKGGDFQKIAKEKSTDGSAPQGGDLGYFTEGQMVPEFAKAAFALPVGKYTEQPVQTQFGWHVIKVEDKRAKQPPAFDAVKENVRSMVIRDKYFALVKQARADAKVEIPDATLKKAVDAAEGAE
;
A
#
# COMPACT_ATOMS: atom_id res chain seq x y z
N MET A 1 41.39 18.91 -32.37
CA MET A 1 41.84 17.80 -31.49
C MET A 1 40.72 17.56 -30.49
N PRO A 2 40.02 16.44 -30.50
CA PRO A 2 38.91 16.17 -29.58
C PRO A 2 39.43 15.59 -28.27
N ILE A 3 39.02 16.21 -27.17
CA ILE A 3 39.30 15.75 -25.79
C ILE A 3 38.24 14.71 -25.45
N THR A 4 38.68 13.48 -25.28
CA THR A 4 37.89 12.33 -24.87
C THR A 4 37.58 12.41 -23.38
N LEU A 5 36.29 12.56 -23.05
CA LEU A 5 35.76 12.50 -21.68
C LEU A 5 35.77 11.04 -21.20
N ARG A 6 36.65 10.69 -20.28
CA ARG A 6 36.60 9.40 -19.57
C ARG A 6 35.51 9.42 -18.53
N ARG A 7 34.48 8.62 -18.75
CA ARG A 7 33.48 8.26 -17.73
C ARG A 7 34.13 7.33 -16.70
N SER A 8 34.34 7.81 -15.49
CA SER A 8 34.69 6.97 -14.34
C SER A 8 33.42 6.35 -13.78
N LEU A 9 33.28 5.03 -13.94
CA LEU A 9 32.30 4.20 -13.25
C LEU A 9 32.72 4.13 -11.76
N LEU A 10 31.91 4.69 -10.86
CA LEU A 10 31.99 4.41 -9.44
C LEU A 10 31.44 3.00 -9.20
N ALA A 11 32.33 2.07 -8.96
CA ALA A 11 32.03 0.73 -8.52
C ALA A 11 31.58 0.79 -7.04
N SER A 12 30.38 0.32 -6.75
CA SER A 12 29.91 0.02 -5.42
C SER A 12 30.76 -1.09 -4.81
N ALA A 13 31.48 -0.78 -3.74
CA ALA A 13 32.21 -1.75 -2.95
C ALA A 13 31.22 -2.59 -2.14
N GLY A 14 30.90 -3.78 -2.64
CA GLY A 14 30.20 -4.80 -1.88
C GLY A 14 31.15 -5.42 -0.85
N LEU A 15 30.77 -5.35 0.41
CA LEU A 15 31.45 -6.00 1.54
C LEU A 15 31.29 -7.52 1.40
N ALA A 16 32.34 -8.23 1.01
CA ALA A 16 32.38 -9.69 0.95
C ALA A 16 32.61 -10.24 2.37
N VAL A 17 31.59 -10.87 2.95
CA VAL A 17 31.72 -11.68 4.15
C VAL A 17 32.25 -13.05 3.75
N ALA A 18 33.44 -13.40 4.22
CA ALA A 18 34.08 -14.69 4.03
C ALA A 18 33.28 -15.80 4.73
N THR A 19 32.73 -16.71 3.94
CA THR A 19 32.14 -17.96 4.42
C THR A 19 33.23 -18.99 4.69
N LEU A 20 33.42 -19.37 5.94
CA LEU A 20 34.23 -20.52 6.34
C LEU A 20 33.45 -21.80 6.04
N LEU A 21 33.90 -22.56 5.06
CA LEU A 21 33.44 -23.92 4.76
C LEU A 21 34.14 -24.90 5.72
N PHE A 22 33.37 -25.54 6.58
CA PHE A 22 33.82 -26.75 7.30
C PHE A 22 33.51 -27.95 6.42
N VAL A 23 34.57 -28.64 5.99
CA VAL A 23 34.54 -29.94 5.30
C VAL A 23 34.53 -31.02 6.41
N ALA A 24 33.49 -31.82 6.49
CA ALA A 24 33.53 -33.11 7.20
C ALA A 24 33.36 -34.21 6.17
N GLY A 25 34.37 -35.09 6.09
CA GLY A 25 34.40 -36.27 5.24
C GLY A 25 33.59 -37.44 5.84
N PRO A 26 33.34 -38.50 5.03
CA PRO A 26 32.42 -39.57 5.39
C PRO A 26 33.12 -40.70 6.13
N SER A 27 32.42 -41.29 7.10
CA SER A 27 32.75 -42.61 7.59
C SER A 27 31.50 -43.49 7.56
N ALA A 28 31.61 -44.59 6.83
CA ALA A 28 30.66 -45.68 6.74
C ALA A 28 30.88 -46.70 7.88
N ALA A 29 29.81 -47.23 8.41
CA ALA A 29 29.73 -48.65 8.85
C ALA A 29 28.28 -49.03 9.14
N GLU A 30 27.89 -50.15 8.54
CA GLU A 30 26.68 -50.97 8.72
C GLU A 30 26.50 -51.48 10.18
N ASP A 31 25.29 -51.67 10.68
CA ASP A 31 24.55 -52.95 10.68
C ASP A 31 23.45 -53.01 11.77
N ALA A 32 22.40 -53.79 11.47
CA ALA A 32 21.50 -54.51 12.35
C ALA A 32 20.25 -53.82 12.97
N ALA A 33 19.14 -54.33 12.47
CA ALA A 33 17.76 -54.18 12.91
C ALA A 33 17.45 -54.64 14.33
N GLN A 34 16.50 -53.98 15.00
CA GLN A 34 15.34 -54.58 15.67
C GLN A 34 14.35 -53.50 16.18
N PRO A 35 13.04 -53.78 16.29
CA PRO A 35 12.00 -52.79 16.48
C PRO A 35 11.73 -52.51 17.97
N ALA A 36 11.64 -51.25 18.34
CA ALA A 36 11.18 -50.89 19.69
C ALA A 36 10.35 -49.60 19.67
N ALA A 37 9.18 -49.70 20.22
CA ALA A 37 8.38 -48.72 20.96
C ALA A 37 8.31 -47.27 20.41
N ALA A 38 7.10 -46.83 20.10
CA ALA A 38 6.75 -45.44 19.83
C ALA A 38 7.24 -44.49 20.93
N PRO A 39 7.94 -43.43 20.59
CA PRO A 39 8.21 -42.35 21.54
C PRO A 39 6.95 -41.49 21.69
N GLN A 40 6.56 -41.29 22.94
CA GLN A 40 5.60 -40.27 23.34
C GLN A 40 6.06 -38.91 22.85
N ALA A 41 5.18 -38.19 22.17
CA ALA A 41 5.40 -36.81 21.79
C ALA A 41 5.61 -35.98 23.07
N GLN A 42 6.87 -35.61 23.33
CA GLN A 42 7.18 -34.50 24.22
C GLN A 42 6.74 -33.26 23.50
N ALA A 43 5.75 -32.57 24.06
CA ALA A 43 5.37 -31.23 23.67
C ALA A 43 6.63 -30.34 23.77
N GLU A 44 7.19 -30.00 22.64
CA GLU A 44 8.25 -28.98 22.50
C GLU A 44 7.65 -27.66 23.00
N GLN A 45 8.00 -27.30 24.23
CA GLN A 45 7.67 -25.98 24.77
C GLN A 45 8.32 -24.95 23.87
N ALA A 46 7.48 -24.18 23.16
CA ALA A 46 7.93 -22.95 22.49
C ALA A 46 8.75 -22.12 23.48
N PRO A 47 9.92 -21.60 23.10
CA PRO A 47 10.71 -20.76 23.98
C PRO A 47 9.83 -19.61 24.47
N ALA A 48 9.72 -19.49 25.79
CA ALA A 48 9.02 -18.38 26.43
C ALA A 48 9.58 -17.09 25.84
N ALA A 49 8.71 -16.22 25.32
CA ALA A 49 9.09 -14.89 24.85
C ALA A 49 9.84 -14.20 26.02
N GLU A 50 11.14 -14.07 25.86
CA GLU A 50 12.00 -13.35 26.81
C GLU A 50 11.45 -11.92 26.88
N ALA A 51 10.98 -11.52 28.05
CA ALA A 51 10.39 -10.20 28.26
C ALA A 51 11.42 -9.16 27.79
N ALA A 52 11.05 -8.34 26.81
CA ALA A 52 11.90 -7.31 26.26
C ALA A 52 12.47 -6.46 27.40
N LYS A 53 13.79 -6.44 27.55
CA LYS A 53 14.46 -5.58 28.53
C LYS A 53 14.03 -4.13 28.27
N PRO A 54 13.76 -3.34 29.31
CA PRO A 54 13.40 -1.94 29.12
C PRO A 54 14.49 -1.22 28.34
N THR A 55 14.11 -0.48 27.31
CA THR A 55 15.04 0.33 26.52
C THR A 55 15.72 1.35 27.44
N PRO A 56 17.06 1.47 27.43
CA PRO A 56 17.76 2.46 28.23
C PRO A 56 17.31 3.90 27.89
N PRO A 57 17.47 4.86 28.83
CA PRO A 57 17.23 6.27 28.53
C PRO A 57 18.01 6.76 27.30
N PRO A 58 17.47 7.73 26.52
CA PRO A 58 18.08 8.23 25.28
C PRO A 58 19.54 8.70 25.45
N ASP A 59 19.88 9.31 26.60
CA ASP A 59 21.20 9.84 26.90
C ASP A 59 22.20 8.78 27.42
N THR A 60 21.80 7.51 27.50
CA THR A 60 22.69 6.43 27.93
C THR A 60 23.83 6.26 26.95
N VAL A 61 25.06 6.41 27.42
CA VAL A 61 26.26 6.24 26.57
C VAL A 61 26.53 4.76 26.37
N LEU A 62 26.60 4.35 25.09
CA LEU A 62 26.84 2.98 24.66
C LEU A 62 28.27 2.72 24.22
N ALA A 63 28.96 3.74 23.69
CA ALA A 63 30.34 3.66 23.25
C ALA A 63 30.99 5.06 23.25
N HIS A 64 32.32 5.09 23.11
CA HIS A 64 33.07 6.34 22.86
C HIS A 64 33.99 6.13 21.64
N VAL A 65 33.99 7.09 20.74
CA VAL A 65 34.94 7.16 19.63
C VAL A 65 35.75 8.47 19.78
N ASN A 66 37.06 8.37 19.99
CA ASN A 66 37.93 9.51 20.19
C ASN A 66 37.42 10.48 21.29
N GLY A 67 36.83 9.93 22.38
CA GLY A 67 36.26 10.70 23.47
C GLY A 67 34.85 11.26 23.22
N LYS A 68 34.30 11.14 22.02
CA LYS A 68 32.92 11.53 21.72
C LYS A 68 31.97 10.36 22.07
N PRO A 69 30.90 10.60 22.82
CA PRO A 69 29.94 9.53 23.15
C PRO A 69 29.08 9.18 21.97
N ILE A 70 28.71 7.89 21.86
CA ILE A 70 27.60 7.38 21.07
C ILE A 70 26.53 6.97 22.08
N THR A 71 25.35 7.54 21.96
CA THR A 71 24.24 7.38 22.90
C THR A 71 23.20 6.37 22.41
N GLN A 72 22.25 6.03 23.29
CA GLN A 72 21.09 5.23 22.94
C GLN A 72 20.25 5.90 21.83
N ALA A 73 20.08 7.22 21.88
CA ALA A 73 19.34 7.95 20.84
C ALA A 73 20.04 7.87 19.47
N ASP A 74 21.37 7.92 19.43
CA ASP A 74 22.14 7.76 18.19
C ASP A 74 21.95 6.35 17.62
N LEU A 75 21.94 5.34 18.49
CA LEU A 75 21.71 3.96 18.08
C LEU A 75 20.28 3.76 17.50
N GLU A 76 19.26 4.30 18.16
CA GLU A 76 17.87 4.22 17.67
C GLU A 76 17.71 4.88 16.30
N LEU A 77 18.35 6.03 16.11
CA LEU A 77 18.37 6.68 14.80
C LEU A 77 19.06 5.81 13.74
N ALA A 78 20.21 5.22 14.05
CA ALA A 78 20.93 4.36 13.14
C ALA A 78 20.18 3.05 12.81
N GLU A 79 19.39 2.52 13.75
CA GLU A 79 18.53 1.34 13.49
C GLU A 79 17.48 1.62 12.43
N THR A 80 17.02 2.88 12.27
CA THR A 80 16.06 3.26 11.21
C THR A 80 16.68 3.28 9.83
N ASP A 81 17.99 3.49 9.73
CA ASP A 81 18.74 3.60 8.47
C ASP A 81 19.41 2.28 8.04
N LEU A 82 19.24 1.21 8.83
CA LEU A 82 19.80 -0.09 8.48
C LEU A 82 19.19 -0.64 7.18
N ASP A 83 20.04 -1.24 6.35
CA ASP A 83 19.61 -1.94 5.14
C ASP A 83 18.54 -3.00 5.47
N PRO A 84 17.47 -3.13 4.66
CA PRO A 84 16.40 -4.12 4.88
C PRO A 84 16.87 -5.57 5.05
N GLN A 85 18.05 -5.94 4.56
CA GLN A 85 18.64 -7.26 4.80
C GLN A 85 18.83 -7.57 6.29
N PHE A 86 19.07 -6.55 7.13
CA PHE A 86 19.22 -6.70 8.58
C PHE A 86 17.89 -6.95 9.31
N ALA A 87 16.74 -6.79 8.64
CA ALA A 87 15.44 -7.05 9.23
C ALA A 87 15.23 -8.52 9.66
N LYS A 88 16.02 -9.46 9.09
CA LYS A 88 15.99 -10.88 9.43
C LYS A 88 16.80 -11.24 10.68
N LEU A 89 17.62 -10.34 11.18
CA LEU A 89 18.40 -10.53 12.39
C LEU A 89 17.54 -10.41 13.65
N SER A 90 17.98 -11.05 14.74
CA SER A 90 17.37 -10.79 16.04
C SER A 90 17.51 -9.31 16.46
N PRO A 91 16.64 -8.79 17.34
CA PRO A 91 16.75 -7.40 17.80
C PRO A 91 18.15 -7.07 18.36
N GLU A 92 18.75 -7.97 19.12
CA GLU A 92 20.11 -7.78 19.68
C GLU A 92 21.18 -7.72 18.58
N GLN A 93 21.07 -8.58 17.57
CA GLN A 93 22.01 -8.57 16.45
C GLN A 93 21.89 -7.30 15.60
N ARG A 94 20.66 -6.80 15.41
CA ARG A 94 20.43 -5.51 14.71
C ARG A 94 21.05 -4.35 15.49
N ARG A 95 20.84 -4.30 16.79
CA ARG A 95 21.46 -3.27 17.66
C ARG A 95 22.97 -3.32 17.61
N ALA A 96 23.57 -4.51 17.69
CA ALA A 96 25.01 -4.68 17.57
C ALA A 96 25.55 -4.23 16.21
N ALA A 97 24.85 -4.56 15.12
CA ALA A 97 25.20 -4.13 13.77
C ALA A 97 25.11 -2.60 13.61
N ALA A 98 24.05 -1.97 14.12
CA ALA A 98 23.87 -0.52 14.10
C ALA A 98 24.96 0.19 14.90
N LEU A 99 25.29 -0.30 16.09
CA LEU A 99 26.36 0.27 16.91
C LEU A 99 27.73 0.14 16.21
N SER A 100 28.00 -1.00 15.60
CA SER A 100 29.25 -1.20 14.84
C SER A 100 29.34 -0.24 13.65
N ALA A 101 28.27 -0.05 12.91
CA ALA A 101 28.20 0.90 11.80
C ALA A 101 28.41 2.35 12.29
N LEU A 102 27.80 2.75 13.40
CA LEU A 102 28.01 4.08 14.00
C LEU A 102 29.48 4.30 14.39
N ILE A 103 30.13 3.31 15.03
CA ILE A 103 31.53 3.41 15.40
C ILE A 103 32.38 3.61 14.13
N GLU A 104 32.14 2.82 13.07
CA GLU A 104 32.86 2.95 11.81
C GLU A 104 32.65 4.32 11.16
N ILE A 105 31.42 4.81 11.12
CA ILE A 105 31.07 6.13 10.61
C ILE A 105 31.85 7.22 11.37
N HIS A 106 31.86 7.18 12.70
CA HIS A 106 32.55 8.19 13.50
C HIS A 106 34.07 8.15 13.32
N VAL A 107 34.67 6.95 13.28
CA VAL A 107 36.12 6.79 13.03
C VAL A 107 36.51 7.36 11.65
N MET A 108 35.75 7.03 10.62
CA MET A 108 36.00 7.52 9.25
C MET A 108 35.73 9.02 9.12
N ALA A 109 34.71 9.53 9.80
CA ALA A 109 34.40 10.96 9.81
C ALA A 109 35.52 11.77 10.48
N ASP A 110 36.04 11.30 11.61
CA ASP A 110 37.16 11.98 12.30
C ASP A 110 38.43 12.00 11.42
N LYS A 111 38.70 10.91 10.71
CA LYS A 111 39.77 10.88 9.71
C LYS A 111 39.53 11.88 8.58
N ALA A 112 38.34 11.93 8.04
CA ALA A 112 37.97 12.87 6.97
C ALA A 112 38.15 14.33 7.40
N VAL A 113 37.76 14.66 8.62
CA VAL A 113 38.00 16.00 9.23
C VAL A 113 39.51 16.28 9.36
N ALA A 114 40.30 15.31 9.84
CA ALA A 114 41.74 15.46 9.93
C ALA A 114 42.39 15.70 8.54
N ASP A 115 41.85 15.10 7.48
CA ASP A 115 42.30 15.30 6.11
C ASP A 115 41.72 16.60 5.48
N GLY A 116 40.88 17.37 6.21
CA GLY A 116 40.31 18.64 5.75
C GLY A 116 39.14 18.56 4.81
N LEU A 117 38.53 17.38 4.62
CA LEU A 117 37.38 17.16 3.71
C LEU A 117 36.12 17.93 4.15
N ASP A 118 35.98 18.22 5.44
CA ASP A 118 34.91 19.07 5.98
C ASP A 118 34.93 20.50 5.46
N LYS A 119 36.08 20.98 4.97
CA LYS A 119 36.29 22.32 4.41
C LYS A 119 36.15 22.39 2.91
N ASP A 120 35.96 21.24 2.26
CA ASP A 120 35.75 21.18 0.82
C ASP A 120 34.43 21.89 0.43
N PRO A 121 34.44 22.84 -0.54
CA PRO A 121 33.27 23.63 -0.91
C PRO A 121 32.10 22.78 -1.44
N GLU A 122 32.37 21.65 -2.11
CA GLU A 122 31.33 20.75 -2.57
C GLU A 122 30.70 19.98 -1.40
N PHE A 123 31.52 19.52 -0.47
CA PHE A 123 31.03 18.90 0.76
C PHE A 123 30.15 19.86 1.56
N GLN A 124 30.56 21.12 1.75
CA GLN A 124 29.77 22.13 2.46
C GLN A 124 28.42 22.37 1.78
N ARG A 125 28.38 22.59 0.46
CA ARG A 125 27.12 22.72 -0.29
C ARG A 125 26.20 21.52 -0.11
N ARG A 126 26.77 20.31 -0.10
CA ARG A 126 26.01 19.08 0.15
C ARG A 126 25.41 19.05 1.55
N MET A 127 26.19 19.45 2.55
CA MET A 127 25.71 19.51 3.95
C MET A 127 24.62 20.55 4.14
N GLU A 128 24.72 21.72 3.52
CA GLU A 128 23.66 22.73 3.51
C GLU A 128 22.35 22.16 2.94
N LEU A 129 22.41 21.45 1.80
CA LEU A 129 21.23 20.83 1.21
C LEU A 129 20.64 19.73 2.11
N LEU A 130 21.49 18.88 2.71
CA LEU A 130 21.05 17.83 3.63
C LEU A 130 20.38 18.43 4.88
N HIS A 131 20.96 19.51 5.44
CA HIS A 131 20.37 20.22 6.55
C HIS A 131 18.99 20.82 6.20
N ALA A 132 18.88 21.49 5.03
CA ALA A 132 17.62 22.04 4.55
C ALA A 132 16.56 20.95 4.35
N ARG A 133 16.93 19.78 3.81
CA ARG A 133 16.04 18.62 3.66
C ARG A 133 15.58 18.08 5.01
N ALA A 134 16.48 17.97 5.99
CA ALA A 134 16.13 17.52 7.33
C ALA A 134 15.13 18.48 8.01
N LEU A 135 15.35 19.80 7.90
CA LEU A 135 14.41 20.80 8.39
C LEU A 135 13.06 20.74 7.69
N HIS A 136 13.06 20.58 6.35
CA HIS A 136 11.83 20.39 5.58
C HIS A 136 11.05 19.16 6.07
N SER A 137 11.71 18.00 6.22
CA SER A 137 11.06 16.79 6.73
C SER A 137 10.49 16.99 8.13
N ALA A 138 11.27 17.54 9.05
CA ALA A 138 10.82 17.79 10.41
C ALA A 138 9.62 18.75 10.47
N LEU A 139 9.58 19.78 9.61
CA LEU A 139 8.46 20.70 9.52
C LEU A 139 7.20 19.98 8.99
N VAL A 140 7.35 19.19 7.93
CA VAL A 140 6.24 18.39 7.36
C VAL A 140 5.70 17.38 8.39
N ASP A 141 6.57 16.69 9.10
CA ASP A 141 6.16 15.75 10.13
C ASP A 141 5.38 16.42 11.24
N LYS A 142 5.84 17.60 11.69
CA LYS A 142 5.19 18.36 12.76
C LYS A 142 3.87 18.98 12.30
N GLU A 143 3.88 19.75 11.21
CA GLU A 143 2.76 20.61 10.81
C GLU A 143 1.72 19.87 9.92
N VAL A 144 2.14 18.77 9.27
CA VAL A 144 1.27 17.98 8.40
C VAL A 144 0.92 16.67 9.09
N SER A 145 1.86 15.71 9.13
CA SER A 145 1.57 14.32 9.59
C SER A 145 1.10 14.27 11.04
N GLY A 146 1.82 14.96 11.93
CA GLY A 146 1.54 14.99 13.36
C GLY A 146 0.34 15.84 13.77
N SER A 147 -0.16 16.69 12.86
CA SER A 147 -1.30 17.57 13.13
C SER A 147 -2.65 16.99 12.70
N ILE A 148 -2.68 15.79 12.09
CA ILE A 148 -3.91 15.19 11.57
C ILE A 148 -4.70 14.54 12.70
N THR A 149 -5.94 14.97 12.87
CA THR A 149 -6.89 14.41 13.83
C THR A 149 -7.92 13.51 13.15
N ASP A 150 -8.59 12.65 13.91
CA ASP A 150 -9.73 11.88 13.39
C ASP A 150 -10.87 12.77 12.92
N ALA A 151 -11.02 13.97 13.49
CA ALA A 151 -11.99 14.97 13.05
C ALA A 151 -11.67 15.50 11.64
N ASP A 152 -10.37 15.75 11.33
CA ASP A 152 -9.95 16.14 9.99
C ASP A 152 -10.28 15.05 8.97
N LEU A 153 -9.98 13.79 9.32
CA LEU A 153 -10.27 12.64 8.46
C LEU A 153 -11.76 12.48 8.20
N LYS A 154 -12.57 12.58 9.27
CA LYS A 154 -14.03 12.46 9.14
C LYS A 154 -14.61 13.59 8.30
N LYS A 155 -14.18 14.82 8.52
CA LYS A 155 -14.59 15.99 7.72
C LYS A 155 -14.26 15.77 6.23
N ARG A 156 -13.04 15.35 5.93
CA ARG A 156 -12.59 15.13 4.54
C ARG A 156 -13.37 14.01 3.85
N TYR A 157 -13.67 12.93 4.59
CA TYR A 157 -14.55 11.86 4.12
C TYR A 157 -15.93 12.37 3.77
N ASP A 158 -16.57 13.13 4.67
CA ASP A 158 -17.91 13.67 4.47
C ASP A 158 -17.95 14.63 3.25
N GLU A 159 -16.91 15.46 3.07
CA GLU A 159 -16.75 16.32 1.90
C GLU A 159 -16.64 15.52 0.59
N GLU A 160 -15.91 14.41 0.58
CA GLU A 160 -15.80 13.56 -0.61
C GLU A 160 -17.10 12.81 -0.92
N MET A 161 -17.78 12.32 0.12
CA MET A 161 -19.06 11.65 -0.07
C MET A 161 -20.14 12.62 -0.58
N ALA A 162 -20.14 13.87 -0.09
CA ALA A 162 -21.06 14.90 -0.55
C ALA A 162 -20.87 15.31 -2.02
N LYS A 163 -19.65 15.16 -2.57
CA LYS A 163 -19.36 15.45 -3.99
C LYS A 163 -19.81 14.33 -4.95
N GLN A 164 -20.00 13.13 -4.42
CA GLN A 164 -20.39 11.99 -5.27
C GLN A 164 -21.88 12.07 -5.58
N PRO A 165 -22.26 11.94 -6.86
CA PRO A 165 -23.68 11.84 -7.20
C PRO A 165 -24.26 10.57 -6.57
N PRO A 166 -25.54 10.57 -6.15
CA PRO A 166 -26.19 9.38 -5.66
C PRO A 166 -26.19 8.30 -6.73
N VAL A 167 -25.63 7.14 -6.42
CA VAL A 167 -25.62 5.98 -7.31
C VAL A 167 -26.70 5.04 -6.83
N ASN A 168 -27.56 4.59 -7.75
CA ASN A 168 -28.56 3.57 -7.44
C ASN A 168 -28.01 2.17 -7.73
N GLU A 169 -28.42 1.22 -6.91
CA GLU A 169 -28.22 -0.21 -7.10
C GLU A 169 -29.54 -0.92 -7.30
N VAL A 170 -29.53 -1.89 -8.19
CA VAL A 170 -30.66 -2.79 -8.44
C VAL A 170 -30.26 -4.20 -8.02
N HIS A 171 -31.08 -4.86 -7.22
CA HIS A 171 -31.01 -6.30 -7.00
C HIS A 171 -31.94 -6.96 -7.99
N ALA A 172 -31.39 -7.80 -8.86
CA ALA A 172 -32.19 -8.49 -9.86
C ALA A 172 -31.83 -9.97 -9.97
N ARG A 173 -32.80 -10.70 -10.51
CA ARG A 173 -32.63 -12.06 -11.02
C ARG A 173 -32.74 -12.03 -12.52
N HIS A 174 -32.11 -12.98 -13.21
CA HIS A 174 -32.29 -13.14 -14.63
C HIS A 174 -32.32 -14.62 -15.04
N ILE A 175 -32.90 -14.83 -16.22
CA ILE A 175 -32.88 -16.09 -16.93
C ILE A 175 -32.28 -15.82 -18.31
N LEU A 176 -31.16 -16.48 -18.61
CA LEU A 176 -30.46 -16.37 -19.90
C LEU A 176 -30.73 -17.59 -20.73
N VAL A 177 -31.18 -17.41 -21.99
CA VAL A 177 -31.40 -18.48 -22.96
C VAL A 177 -30.83 -18.09 -24.33
N LYS A 178 -30.75 -19.07 -25.22
CA LYS A 178 -30.07 -18.87 -26.52
C LYS A 178 -30.94 -18.18 -27.54
N THR A 179 -32.26 -18.38 -27.48
CA THR A 179 -33.19 -17.88 -28.52
C THR A 179 -34.27 -16.97 -27.93
N LYS A 180 -34.80 -16.11 -28.76
CA LYS A 180 -35.89 -15.21 -28.40
C LYS A 180 -37.15 -15.97 -28.02
N GLU A 181 -37.44 -17.02 -28.78
CA GLU A 181 -38.62 -17.87 -28.63
C GLU A 181 -38.63 -18.58 -27.27
N GLU A 182 -37.46 -19.05 -26.80
CA GLU A 182 -37.29 -19.61 -25.46
C GLU A 182 -37.60 -18.58 -24.37
N ALA A 183 -37.08 -17.35 -24.51
CA ALA A 183 -37.32 -16.28 -23.56
C ALA A 183 -38.80 -15.85 -23.54
N GLU A 184 -39.45 -15.76 -24.71
CA GLU A 184 -40.88 -15.49 -24.81
C GLU A 184 -41.73 -16.61 -24.18
N ALA A 185 -41.32 -17.88 -24.31
CA ALA A 185 -42.00 -19.00 -23.68
C ALA A 185 -41.87 -18.92 -22.12
N ILE A 186 -40.73 -18.50 -21.62
CA ILE A 186 -40.50 -18.27 -20.19
C ILE A 186 -41.41 -17.14 -19.69
N ILE A 187 -41.52 -16.02 -20.38
CA ILE A 187 -42.41 -14.92 -20.00
C ILE A 187 -43.86 -15.42 -19.94
N LYS A 188 -44.32 -16.17 -20.93
CA LYS A 188 -45.67 -16.77 -20.90
C LYS A 188 -45.91 -17.74 -19.75
N GLU A 189 -44.86 -18.43 -19.29
CA GLU A 189 -44.94 -19.30 -18.11
C GLU A 189 -45.02 -18.49 -16.82
N LEU A 190 -44.24 -17.39 -16.70
CA LEU A 190 -44.31 -16.46 -15.60
C LEU A 190 -45.66 -15.74 -15.50
N ASP A 191 -46.27 -15.36 -16.64
CA ASP A 191 -47.60 -14.75 -16.74
C ASP A 191 -48.71 -15.68 -16.21
N LYS A 192 -48.49 -17.00 -16.27
CA LYS A 192 -49.38 -18.02 -15.70
C LYS A 192 -49.13 -18.33 -14.22
N GLY A 193 -48.22 -17.58 -13.58
CA GLY A 193 -47.88 -17.72 -12.17
C GLY A 193 -46.70 -18.67 -11.90
N GLY A 194 -45.86 -18.92 -12.91
CA GLY A 194 -44.63 -19.72 -12.77
C GLY A 194 -43.66 -19.08 -11.75
N ASP A 195 -42.94 -19.92 -11.04
CA ASP A 195 -41.91 -19.45 -10.09
C ASP A 195 -40.61 -19.11 -10.85
N PHE A 196 -40.20 -17.86 -10.76
CA PHE A 196 -39.05 -17.32 -11.47
C PHE A 196 -37.76 -18.07 -11.12
N GLN A 197 -37.52 -18.33 -9.83
CA GLN A 197 -36.29 -18.98 -9.38
C GLN A 197 -36.22 -20.44 -9.85
N LYS A 198 -37.36 -21.14 -9.83
CA LYS A 198 -37.45 -22.50 -10.31
C LYS A 198 -37.19 -22.58 -11.82
N ILE A 199 -37.80 -21.70 -12.60
CA ILE A 199 -37.61 -21.61 -14.06
C ILE A 199 -36.15 -21.25 -14.38
N ALA A 200 -35.52 -20.32 -13.59
CA ALA A 200 -34.10 -19.98 -13.75
C ALA A 200 -33.20 -21.19 -13.54
N LYS A 201 -33.46 -22.00 -12.49
CA LYS A 201 -32.67 -23.22 -12.21
C LYS A 201 -32.80 -24.26 -13.29
N GLU A 202 -33.97 -24.38 -13.91
CA GLU A 202 -34.27 -25.41 -14.92
C GLU A 202 -33.83 -25.02 -16.34
N LYS A 203 -33.93 -23.73 -16.70
CA LYS A 203 -33.81 -23.28 -18.08
C LYS A 203 -32.69 -22.29 -18.36
N SER A 204 -32.18 -21.60 -17.34
CA SER A 204 -31.11 -20.59 -17.54
C SER A 204 -29.77 -21.27 -17.87
N THR A 205 -29.06 -20.69 -18.85
CA THR A 205 -27.71 -21.10 -19.23
C THR A 205 -26.64 -20.28 -18.49
N ASP A 206 -27.04 -19.34 -17.63
CA ASP A 206 -26.15 -18.48 -16.87
C ASP A 206 -25.59 -19.16 -15.60
N GLY A 207 -24.41 -18.75 -15.18
CA GLY A 207 -23.77 -19.28 -13.95
C GLY A 207 -24.55 -19.04 -12.66
N SER A 208 -25.49 -18.08 -12.65
CA SER A 208 -26.39 -17.80 -11.53
C SER A 208 -27.61 -18.74 -11.49
N ALA A 209 -27.82 -19.60 -12.48
CA ALA A 209 -28.94 -20.50 -12.55
C ALA A 209 -29.15 -21.33 -11.26
N PRO A 210 -28.13 -21.97 -10.64
CA PRO A 210 -28.30 -22.75 -9.42
C PRO A 210 -28.85 -21.91 -8.26
N GLN A 211 -28.58 -20.60 -8.22
CA GLN A 211 -29.09 -19.64 -7.23
C GLN A 211 -30.42 -19.01 -7.67
N GLY A 212 -31.12 -19.59 -8.67
CA GLY A 212 -32.37 -19.05 -9.19
C GLY A 212 -32.20 -17.74 -9.96
N GLY A 213 -31.06 -17.61 -10.65
CA GLY A 213 -30.72 -16.45 -11.46
C GLY A 213 -30.32 -15.19 -10.67
N ASP A 214 -30.00 -15.30 -9.38
CA ASP A 214 -29.67 -14.17 -8.51
C ASP A 214 -28.32 -13.52 -8.89
N LEU A 215 -28.34 -12.21 -9.16
CA LEU A 215 -27.17 -11.41 -9.50
C LEU A 215 -26.71 -10.52 -8.34
N GLY A 216 -27.45 -10.50 -7.22
CA GLY A 216 -27.21 -9.56 -6.14
C GLY A 216 -27.50 -8.12 -6.55
N TYR A 217 -26.94 -7.17 -5.78
CA TYR A 217 -27.02 -5.74 -6.10
C TYR A 217 -25.88 -5.34 -7.06
N PHE A 218 -26.25 -4.57 -8.07
CA PHE A 218 -25.31 -4.03 -9.06
C PHE A 218 -25.68 -2.60 -9.44
N THR A 219 -24.67 -1.83 -9.86
CA THR A 219 -24.84 -0.50 -10.44
C THR A 219 -24.94 -0.59 -11.95
N GLU A 220 -25.47 0.45 -12.60
CA GLU A 220 -25.66 0.47 -14.06
C GLU A 220 -24.39 0.15 -14.84
N GLY A 221 -23.24 0.70 -14.45
CA GLY A 221 -21.94 0.49 -15.11
C GLY A 221 -21.31 -0.90 -14.93
N GLN A 222 -21.89 -1.79 -14.12
CA GLN A 222 -21.39 -3.15 -13.89
C GLN A 222 -22.01 -4.17 -14.84
N MET A 223 -23.02 -3.79 -15.61
CA MET A 223 -23.73 -4.66 -16.55
C MET A 223 -23.60 -4.14 -17.98
N VAL A 224 -23.84 -5.01 -18.96
CA VAL A 224 -23.91 -4.58 -20.35
C VAL A 224 -25.08 -3.60 -20.54
N PRO A 225 -24.95 -2.59 -21.42
CA PRO A 225 -25.88 -1.46 -21.50
C PRO A 225 -27.35 -1.86 -21.68
N GLU A 226 -27.62 -2.83 -22.52
CA GLU A 226 -28.99 -3.28 -22.83
C GLU A 226 -29.66 -3.91 -21.59
N PHE A 227 -28.91 -4.73 -20.86
CA PHE A 227 -29.35 -5.35 -19.61
C PHE A 227 -29.59 -4.30 -18.52
N ALA A 228 -28.60 -3.42 -18.30
CA ALA A 228 -28.67 -2.35 -17.32
C ALA A 228 -29.90 -1.46 -17.56
N LYS A 229 -30.07 -0.98 -18.79
CA LYS A 229 -31.20 -0.14 -19.18
C LYS A 229 -32.56 -0.80 -18.84
N ALA A 230 -32.71 -2.10 -19.13
CA ALA A 230 -33.92 -2.83 -18.83
C ALA A 230 -34.14 -3.00 -17.33
N ALA A 231 -33.10 -3.43 -16.57
CA ALA A 231 -33.18 -3.65 -15.13
C ALA A 231 -33.49 -2.35 -14.37
N PHE A 232 -32.82 -1.25 -14.71
CA PHE A 232 -33.03 0.03 -14.02
C PHE A 232 -34.38 0.68 -14.36
N ALA A 233 -34.97 0.38 -15.52
CA ALA A 233 -36.30 0.87 -15.89
C ALA A 233 -37.45 0.09 -15.22
N LEU A 234 -37.25 -1.19 -14.86
CA LEU A 234 -38.30 -2.05 -14.30
C LEU A 234 -38.68 -1.58 -12.85
N PRO A 235 -39.97 -1.59 -12.49
CA PRO A 235 -40.39 -1.46 -11.08
C PRO A 235 -39.95 -2.67 -10.24
N VAL A 236 -39.79 -2.46 -8.94
CA VAL A 236 -39.53 -3.54 -7.96
C VAL A 236 -40.67 -4.59 -8.01
N GLY A 237 -40.28 -5.86 -8.00
CA GLY A 237 -41.19 -7.01 -8.08
C GLY A 237 -41.65 -7.37 -9.49
N LYS A 238 -41.28 -6.58 -10.51
CA LYS A 238 -41.65 -6.82 -11.92
C LYS A 238 -40.52 -7.50 -12.69
N TYR A 239 -40.90 -8.22 -13.76
CA TYR A 239 -39.99 -8.79 -14.75
C TYR A 239 -40.22 -8.17 -16.13
N THR A 240 -39.28 -8.35 -17.04
CA THR A 240 -39.38 -7.84 -18.41
C THR A 240 -40.51 -8.55 -19.17
N GLU A 241 -41.43 -7.76 -19.75
CA GLU A 241 -42.55 -8.26 -20.57
C GLU A 241 -42.08 -8.67 -21.97
N GLN A 242 -40.88 -8.26 -22.34
CA GLN A 242 -40.23 -8.64 -23.61
C GLN A 242 -38.79 -9.09 -23.33
N PRO A 243 -38.29 -10.10 -24.09
CA PRO A 243 -36.88 -10.52 -23.96
C PRO A 243 -35.90 -9.40 -24.26
N VAL A 244 -34.85 -9.31 -23.45
CA VAL A 244 -33.75 -8.35 -23.62
C VAL A 244 -32.58 -9.05 -24.32
N GLN A 245 -32.20 -8.58 -25.51
CA GLN A 245 -31.07 -9.11 -26.26
C GLN A 245 -29.76 -8.48 -25.79
N THR A 246 -28.75 -9.31 -25.61
CA THR A 246 -27.35 -8.91 -25.39
C THR A 246 -26.41 -9.78 -26.21
N GLN A 247 -25.09 -9.52 -26.14
CA GLN A 247 -24.10 -10.41 -26.77
C GLN A 247 -24.08 -11.84 -26.21
N PHE A 248 -24.65 -12.09 -25.03
CA PHE A 248 -24.68 -13.39 -24.36
C PHE A 248 -25.90 -14.22 -24.71
N GLY A 249 -26.94 -13.61 -25.27
CA GLY A 249 -28.20 -14.24 -25.59
C GLY A 249 -29.41 -13.40 -25.25
N TRP A 250 -30.50 -14.03 -24.86
CA TRP A 250 -31.78 -13.42 -24.53
C TRP A 250 -32.07 -13.57 -23.05
N HIS A 251 -32.38 -12.44 -22.42
CA HIS A 251 -32.61 -12.37 -20.98
C HIS A 251 -34.06 -12.06 -20.63
N VAL A 252 -34.58 -12.74 -19.62
CA VAL A 252 -35.75 -12.32 -18.85
C VAL A 252 -35.24 -11.84 -17.48
N ILE A 253 -35.52 -10.58 -17.15
CA ILE A 253 -34.96 -9.91 -15.96
C ILE A 253 -36.08 -9.62 -14.99
N LYS A 254 -35.88 -9.92 -13.70
CA LYS A 254 -36.81 -9.56 -12.61
C LYS A 254 -36.07 -8.71 -11.59
N VAL A 255 -36.63 -7.57 -11.23
CA VAL A 255 -36.09 -6.69 -10.19
C VAL A 255 -36.69 -7.09 -8.83
N GLU A 256 -35.83 -7.41 -7.88
CA GLU A 256 -36.22 -7.76 -6.52
C GLU A 256 -36.25 -6.53 -5.60
N ASP A 257 -35.25 -5.63 -5.75
CA ASP A 257 -35.13 -4.43 -4.93
C ASP A 257 -34.36 -3.32 -5.66
N LYS A 258 -34.54 -2.08 -5.19
CA LYS A 258 -33.77 -0.89 -5.61
C LYS A 258 -33.40 -0.06 -4.40
N ARG A 259 -32.13 0.33 -4.30
CA ARG A 259 -31.66 1.16 -3.21
C ARG A 259 -30.59 2.16 -3.67
N ALA A 260 -30.41 3.21 -2.89
CA ALA A 260 -29.23 4.03 -3.05
C ALA A 260 -28.00 3.25 -2.55
N LYS A 261 -26.94 3.22 -3.36
CA LYS A 261 -25.67 2.64 -2.98
C LYS A 261 -25.13 3.37 -1.75
N GLN A 262 -24.85 2.62 -0.71
CA GLN A 262 -24.23 3.22 0.46
C GLN A 262 -22.76 3.56 0.15
N PRO A 263 -22.28 4.73 0.59
CA PRO A 263 -20.88 5.06 0.54
C PRO A 263 -20.05 3.99 1.25
N PRO A 264 -18.78 3.79 0.86
CA PRO A 264 -17.89 2.89 1.60
C PRO A 264 -17.78 3.35 3.05
N ALA A 265 -17.79 2.43 4.01
CA ALA A 265 -17.63 2.77 5.42
C ALA A 265 -16.33 3.56 5.64
N PHE A 266 -16.36 4.56 6.51
CA PHE A 266 -15.21 5.42 6.81
C PHE A 266 -13.95 4.62 7.13
N ASP A 267 -14.07 3.59 7.98
CA ASP A 267 -12.93 2.76 8.39
C ASP A 267 -12.30 2.00 7.23
N ALA A 268 -13.10 1.60 6.23
CA ALA A 268 -12.60 0.91 5.05
C ALA A 268 -11.74 1.80 4.12
N VAL A 269 -11.91 3.12 4.20
CA VAL A 269 -11.22 4.09 3.36
C VAL A 269 -10.35 5.08 4.16
N LYS A 270 -10.23 4.89 5.46
CA LYS A 270 -9.55 5.82 6.40
C LYS A 270 -8.13 6.17 5.94
N GLU A 271 -7.35 5.19 5.50
CA GLU A 271 -5.98 5.43 5.04
C GLU A 271 -5.92 6.20 3.71
N ASN A 272 -6.86 5.97 2.82
CA ASN A 272 -6.98 6.77 1.59
C ASN A 272 -7.35 8.22 1.91
N VAL A 273 -8.28 8.42 2.85
CA VAL A 273 -8.67 9.76 3.33
C VAL A 273 -7.49 10.43 4.02
N ARG A 274 -6.72 9.71 4.85
CA ARG A 274 -5.51 10.22 5.49
C ARG A 274 -4.51 10.73 4.45
N SER A 275 -4.27 9.97 3.38
CA SER A 275 -3.38 10.37 2.29
C SER A 275 -3.86 11.66 1.60
N MET A 276 -5.18 11.84 1.43
CA MET A 276 -5.76 13.07 0.90
C MET A 276 -5.51 14.26 1.84
N VAL A 277 -5.76 14.09 3.14
CA VAL A 277 -5.56 15.15 4.14
C VAL A 277 -4.09 15.54 4.25
N ILE A 278 -3.16 14.57 4.22
CA ILE A 278 -1.71 14.83 4.18
C ILE A 278 -1.37 15.72 2.99
N ARG A 279 -1.83 15.34 1.81
CA ARG A 279 -1.58 16.10 0.59
C ARG A 279 -2.14 17.52 0.68
N ASP A 280 -3.40 17.67 1.09
CA ASP A 280 -4.07 18.97 1.15
C ASP A 280 -3.38 19.90 2.17
N LYS A 281 -3.01 19.39 3.36
CA LYS A 281 -2.24 20.14 4.38
C LYS A 281 -0.83 20.49 3.88
N TYR A 282 -0.16 19.58 3.20
CA TYR A 282 1.16 19.83 2.61
C TYR A 282 1.12 20.97 1.59
N PHE A 283 0.19 20.92 0.63
CA PHE A 283 0.04 21.99 -0.35
C PHE A 283 -0.33 23.33 0.30
N ALA A 284 -1.18 23.32 1.32
CA ALA A 284 -1.50 24.53 2.05
C ALA A 284 -0.27 25.11 2.76
N LEU A 285 0.53 24.26 3.41
CA LEU A 285 1.78 24.66 4.08
C LEU A 285 2.78 25.25 3.08
N VAL A 286 3.02 24.57 1.95
CA VAL A 286 3.95 25.02 0.91
C VAL A 286 3.48 26.36 0.32
N LYS A 287 2.19 26.48 0.02
CA LYS A 287 1.60 27.71 -0.52
C LYS A 287 1.79 28.89 0.43
N GLN A 288 1.54 28.67 1.73
CA GLN A 288 1.74 29.69 2.75
C GLN A 288 3.22 30.08 2.86
N ALA A 289 4.12 29.10 2.99
CA ALA A 289 5.56 29.33 3.12
C ALA A 289 6.12 30.09 1.90
N ARG A 290 5.62 29.80 0.68
CA ARG A 290 6.01 30.52 -0.54
C ARG A 290 5.48 31.95 -0.59
N ALA A 291 4.26 32.17 -0.11
CA ALA A 291 3.68 33.51 -0.05
C ALA A 291 4.47 34.44 0.88
N ASP A 292 5.05 33.87 1.95
CA ASP A 292 5.85 34.60 2.93
C ASP A 292 7.33 34.74 2.49
N ALA A 293 7.77 33.98 1.47
CA ALA A 293 9.14 33.97 0.98
C ALA A 293 9.37 34.92 -0.19
N LYS A 294 10.54 35.54 -0.23
CA LYS A 294 11.01 36.25 -1.41
C LYS A 294 11.76 35.28 -2.33
N VAL A 295 11.09 34.79 -3.37
CA VAL A 295 11.67 33.88 -4.36
C VAL A 295 12.02 34.65 -5.63
N GLU A 296 13.29 34.64 -6.01
CA GLU A 296 13.79 35.23 -7.26
C GLU A 296 14.44 34.12 -8.11
N ILE A 297 14.01 33.99 -9.37
CA ILE A 297 14.59 33.06 -10.33
C ILE A 297 15.15 33.90 -11.51
N PRO A 298 16.45 34.17 -11.51
CA PRO A 298 17.06 35.03 -12.53
C PRO A 298 17.02 34.45 -13.96
N ASP A 299 17.10 33.12 -14.08
CA ASP A 299 16.99 32.40 -15.36
C ASP A 299 15.53 32.41 -15.85
N ALA A 300 15.25 33.07 -16.91
CA ALA A 300 13.90 33.22 -17.48
C ALA A 300 13.30 31.87 -17.96
N THR A 301 14.13 30.94 -18.43
CA THR A 301 13.69 29.61 -18.89
C THR A 301 13.29 28.74 -17.71
N LEU A 302 14.12 28.69 -16.65
CA LEU A 302 13.82 28.00 -15.43
C LEU A 302 12.61 28.63 -14.73
N LYS A 303 12.51 29.95 -14.69
CA LYS A 303 11.34 30.64 -14.11
C LYS A 303 10.05 30.19 -14.78
N LYS A 304 10.01 30.24 -16.12
CA LYS A 304 8.82 29.80 -16.89
C LYS A 304 8.46 28.32 -16.62
N ALA A 305 9.47 27.45 -16.51
CA ALA A 305 9.24 26.03 -16.22
C ALA A 305 8.70 25.80 -14.81
N VAL A 306 9.23 26.51 -13.82
CA VAL A 306 8.75 26.45 -12.42
C VAL A 306 7.33 26.99 -12.31
N ASP A 307 7.06 28.18 -12.88
CA ASP A 307 5.72 28.79 -12.87
C ASP A 307 4.66 27.86 -13.54
N ALA A 308 5.05 27.17 -14.62
CA ALA A 308 4.18 26.20 -15.29
C ALA A 308 3.90 24.94 -14.45
N ALA A 309 4.90 24.45 -13.72
CA ALA A 309 4.73 23.31 -12.82
C ALA A 309 3.82 23.63 -11.64
N GLU A 310 3.94 24.83 -11.09
CA GLU A 310 3.11 25.31 -9.97
C GLU A 310 1.67 25.66 -10.36
N GLY A 311 1.44 26.06 -11.60
CA GLY A 311 0.09 26.33 -12.12
C GLY A 311 -0.68 25.08 -12.53
N ALA A 312 -0.05 23.91 -12.54
CA ALA A 312 -0.64 22.62 -12.89
C ALA A 312 -1.11 21.81 -11.65
N GLU A 313 -0.81 22.27 -10.45
CA GLU A 313 -1.25 21.68 -9.16
C GLU A 313 -2.52 22.39 -8.66
#